data_61bb554e3ceca7643d6aee17f562b530
#
_entry.id   61bb554e3ceca7643d6aee17f562b530
#
_cell.length_a   1.000
_cell.length_b   1.000
_cell.length_c   1.000
_cell.angle_alpha   90.00
_cell.angle_beta   90.00
_cell.angle_gamma   90.00
#
_symmetry.space_group_name_H-M   'P 1'
#
loop_
_entity.id
_entity.type
_entity.pdbx_description
1 polymer ?
#
loop_
_entity_poly.entity_id
_entity_poly.type
_entity_poly.pdbx_seq_one_letter_code
_entity_poly.pdbx_strand_id
1 'polypeptide(L)'
;MEHIGAQLKTIERNIKFEAADPVSAQGFTQLPNFILKMPSLSVGAKVVYAMFISYGWHNDFCFPGQDRLAKDMGMTRPRVTQLIGELEEAGLIEIERRGQGKTNVYTIKFRVQRTPRGK
;
A
#
# COMPACT_ATOMS: atom_id res chain seq x y z
N MET A 1 22.24 10.85 -13.60
CA MET A 1 21.99 11.41 -12.31
C MET A 1 22.93 12.48 -11.87
N GLU A 2 23.80 12.84 -12.76
CA GLU A 2 24.71 13.87 -12.45
C GLU A 2 24.05 15.17 -12.13
N HIS A 3 23.03 15.54 -12.87
CA HIS A 3 22.35 16.80 -12.61
C HIS A 3 21.67 16.77 -11.25
N ILE A 4 21.21 15.59 -10.81
CA ILE A 4 20.61 15.47 -9.51
C ILE A 4 21.66 15.62 -8.42
N GLY A 5 22.83 15.05 -8.63
CA GLY A 5 23.92 15.20 -7.71
C GLY A 5 24.36 16.64 -7.57
N ALA A 6 24.42 17.32 -8.69
CA ALA A 6 24.80 18.72 -8.67
C ALA A 6 23.76 19.56 -7.94
N GLN A 7 22.48 19.28 -8.16
CA GLN A 7 21.45 19.97 -7.45
C GLN A 7 21.55 19.77 -5.94
N LEU A 8 21.83 18.54 -5.53
CA LEU A 8 21.93 18.25 -4.11
C LEU A 8 23.07 18.96 -3.45
N LYS A 9 24.10 19.30 -4.20
CA LYS A 9 25.20 20.06 -3.63
C LYS A 9 24.78 21.44 -3.24
N THR A 10 23.82 22.03 -3.95
CA THR A 10 23.40 23.38 -3.65
C THR A 10 22.18 23.45 -2.77
N ILE A 11 21.53 22.32 -2.51
CA ILE A 11 20.35 22.28 -1.68
C ILE A 11 20.70 21.67 -0.33
N GLU A 12 20.39 22.39 0.71
CA GLU A 12 20.68 21.89 2.04
C GLU A 12 19.73 20.76 2.37
N ARG A 13 20.27 19.64 2.81
CA ARG A 13 19.46 18.50 3.16
C ARG A 13 18.87 18.66 4.54
N ASN A 14 17.58 18.50 4.67
CA ASN A 14 16.95 18.65 5.98
C ASN A 14 16.17 17.39 6.41
N ILE A 15 16.44 16.23 5.80
CA ILE A 15 15.90 14.97 6.25
C ILE A 15 17.06 14.06 6.62
N LYS A 16 17.01 13.54 7.82
CA LYS A 16 18.07 12.67 8.32
C LYS A 16 17.44 11.35 8.74
N PHE A 17 18.21 10.28 8.61
CA PHE A 17 17.77 8.98 9.03
C PHE A 17 18.64 8.49 10.18
N GLU A 18 17.99 7.89 11.16
CA GLU A 18 18.70 7.27 12.27
C GLU A 18 18.38 5.80 12.29
N ALA A 19 19.35 4.99 12.69
CA ALA A 19 19.10 3.57 12.84
C ALA A 19 18.04 3.35 13.91
N ALA A 20 17.13 2.43 13.68
CA ALA A 20 16.03 2.21 14.59
C ALA A 20 15.80 0.71 14.78
N ASP A 21 15.72 0.30 16.02
CA ASP A 21 15.46 -1.10 16.35
C ASP A 21 14.15 -1.63 15.77
N PRO A 22 13.06 -0.84 15.75
CA PRO A 22 11.84 -1.37 15.14
C PRO A 22 12.03 -1.80 13.69
N VAL A 23 12.91 -1.12 12.94
CA VAL A 23 13.19 -1.52 11.58
C VAL A 23 13.86 -2.89 11.55
N SER A 24 14.83 -3.13 12.44
CA SER A 24 15.50 -4.42 12.50
C SER A 24 14.53 -5.52 12.90
N ALA A 25 13.64 -5.24 13.85
CA ALA A 25 12.76 -6.26 14.40
C ALA A 25 11.54 -6.52 13.54
N GLN A 26 11.00 -5.47 12.91
CA GLN A 26 9.72 -5.57 12.22
C GLN A 26 9.83 -5.35 10.72
N GLY A 27 11.00 -4.90 10.25
CA GLY A 27 11.20 -4.64 8.85
C GLY A 27 10.54 -3.36 8.38
N PHE A 28 10.45 -3.21 7.08
CA PHE A 28 9.75 -2.09 6.51
C PHE A 28 9.07 -2.55 5.22
N THR A 29 8.12 -1.74 4.78
CA THR A 29 7.34 -2.06 3.59
C THR A 29 7.64 -1.03 2.52
N GLN A 30 7.90 -1.49 1.31
CA GLN A 30 8.15 -0.61 0.19
C GLN A 30 6.84 -0.31 -0.52
N LEU A 31 6.49 0.96 -0.59
CA LEU A 31 5.29 1.39 -1.28
C LEU A 31 5.69 1.97 -2.63
N PRO A 32 5.14 1.45 -3.73
CA PRO A 32 5.52 1.98 -5.04
C PRO A 32 5.24 3.47 -5.14
N ASN A 33 6.15 4.17 -5.78
CA ASN A 33 6.02 5.62 -5.89
C ASN A 33 4.77 6.03 -6.66
N PHE A 34 4.33 5.23 -7.63
CA PHE A 34 3.14 5.62 -8.37
C PHE A 34 1.88 5.59 -7.48
N ILE A 35 1.88 4.78 -6.43
CA ILE A 35 0.80 4.79 -5.45
C ILE A 35 0.98 5.98 -4.51
N LEU A 36 2.19 6.12 -3.98
CA LEU A 36 2.47 7.16 -3.01
C LEU A 36 2.14 8.54 -3.55
N LYS A 37 2.39 8.76 -4.84
CA LYS A 37 2.22 10.07 -5.45
C LYS A 37 0.98 10.18 -6.33
N MET A 38 0.01 9.31 -6.13
CA MET A 38 -1.22 9.33 -6.90
C MET A 38 -2.24 10.28 -6.26
N PRO A 39 -2.47 11.46 -6.85
CA PRO A 39 -3.32 12.46 -6.18
C PRO A 39 -4.78 12.03 -6.05
N SER A 40 -5.25 11.18 -6.95
CA SER A 40 -6.65 10.79 -6.93
C SER A 40 -6.96 9.73 -5.87
N LEU A 41 -5.95 9.21 -5.20
CA LEU A 41 -6.13 8.16 -4.21
C LEU A 41 -6.04 8.77 -2.82
N SER A 42 -6.96 8.42 -1.93
CA SER A 42 -6.93 8.97 -0.59
C SER A 42 -5.71 8.45 0.17
N VAL A 43 -5.30 9.20 1.17
CA VAL A 43 -4.14 8.81 1.99
C VAL A 43 -4.41 7.47 2.67
N GLY A 44 -5.63 7.29 3.17
CA GLY A 44 -5.97 6.02 3.81
C GLY A 44 -5.85 4.84 2.87
N ALA A 45 -6.30 5.03 1.63
CA ALA A 45 -6.21 3.95 0.65
C ALA A 45 -4.77 3.61 0.33
N LYS A 46 -3.89 4.62 0.26
CA LYS A 46 -2.47 4.37 0.03
C LYS A 46 -1.88 3.52 1.14
N VAL A 47 -2.27 3.81 2.38
CA VAL A 47 -1.77 3.03 3.50
C VAL A 47 -2.34 1.62 3.50
N VAL A 48 -3.62 1.46 3.13
CA VAL A 48 -4.20 0.12 3.03
C VAL A 48 -3.47 -0.70 1.96
N TYR A 49 -3.13 -0.06 0.85
CA TYR A 49 -2.35 -0.75 -0.19
C TYR A 49 -1.01 -1.22 0.40
N ALA A 50 -0.33 -0.36 1.15
CA ALA A 50 0.92 -0.72 1.78
C ALA A 50 0.73 -1.86 2.79
N MET A 51 -0.39 -1.85 3.52
CA MET A 51 -0.66 -2.91 4.48
C MET A 51 -0.81 -4.26 3.79
N PHE A 52 -1.49 -4.30 2.64
CA PHE A 52 -1.58 -5.54 1.89
C PHE A 52 -0.20 -6.04 1.46
N ILE A 53 0.68 -5.14 1.02
CA ILE A 53 2.04 -5.54 0.67
C ILE A 53 2.73 -6.12 1.90
N SER A 54 2.57 -5.47 3.04
CA SER A 54 3.20 -5.93 4.27
C SER A 54 2.71 -7.33 4.64
N TYR A 55 1.41 -7.56 4.58
CA TYR A 55 0.87 -8.87 4.90
C TYR A 55 1.37 -9.92 3.91
N GLY A 56 1.48 -9.55 2.64
CA GLY A 56 1.97 -10.47 1.63
C GLY A 56 3.40 -10.91 1.89
N TRP A 57 4.24 -9.98 2.34
CA TRP A 57 5.64 -10.31 2.57
C TRP A 57 5.91 -10.89 3.95
N HIS A 58 5.14 -10.46 4.96
CA HIS A 58 5.46 -10.78 6.34
C HIS A 58 4.44 -11.65 7.04
N ASN A 59 3.42 -12.10 6.33
CA ASN A 59 2.36 -12.91 6.93
C ASN A 59 2.00 -14.09 6.03
N ASP A 60 3.03 -14.67 5.40
CA ASP A 60 2.88 -15.85 4.53
C ASP A 60 1.84 -15.67 3.44
N PHE A 61 1.74 -14.46 2.91
CA PHE A 61 0.80 -14.11 1.86
C PHE A 61 -0.66 -14.27 2.30
N CYS A 62 -0.89 -14.13 3.60
CA CYS A 62 -2.25 -14.26 4.13
C CYS A 62 -2.76 -12.93 4.65
N PHE A 63 -3.95 -12.56 4.20
CA PHE A 63 -4.61 -11.37 4.74
C PHE A 63 -5.30 -11.78 6.04
N PRO A 64 -4.96 -11.15 7.15
CA PRO A 64 -5.48 -11.57 8.45
C PRO A 64 -6.93 -11.17 8.69
N GLY A 65 -7.53 -10.37 7.80
CA GLY A 65 -8.91 -9.96 7.95
C GLY A 65 -9.03 -8.46 8.19
N GLN A 66 -10.25 -7.97 7.99
CA GLN A 66 -10.47 -6.54 8.10
C GLN A 66 -10.42 -6.03 9.54
N ASP A 67 -10.76 -6.89 10.50
CA ASP A 67 -10.64 -6.48 11.91
C ASP A 67 -9.20 -6.25 12.30
N ARG A 68 -8.31 -7.12 11.87
CA ARG A 68 -6.89 -6.95 12.18
C ARG A 68 -6.32 -5.75 11.44
N LEU A 69 -6.73 -5.55 10.19
CA LEU A 69 -6.29 -4.40 9.44
C LEU A 69 -6.74 -3.11 10.11
N ALA A 70 -7.99 -3.07 10.57
CA ALA A 70 -8.50 -1.90 11.26
C ALA A 70 -7.70 -1.63 12.52
N LYS A 71 -7.38 -2.68 13.26
CA LYS A 71 -6.62 -2.53 14.48
C LYS A 71 -5.22 -2.01 14.18
N ASP A 72 -4.56 -2.59 13.19
CA ASP A 72 -3.20 -2.17 12.84
C ASP A 72 -3.16 -0.73 12.36
N MET A 73 -4.22 -0.25 11.72
CA MET A 73 -4.26 1.10 11.21
C MET A 73 -4.89 2.11 12.16
N GLY A 74 -5.44 1.63 13.27
CA GLY A 74 -6.08 2.53 14.24
C GLY A 74 -7.34 3.15 13.70
N MET A 75 -8.14 2.40 12.94
CA MET A 75 -9.40 2.94 12.40
C MET A 75 -10.49 1.89 12.52
N THR A 76 -11.71 2.28 12.19
CA THR A 76 -12.85 1.38 12.31
C THR A 76 -12.92 0.45 11.12
N ARG A 77 -13.57 -0.69 11.31
CA ARG A 77 -13.75 -1.64 10.23
C ARG A 77 -14.53 -1.07 9.05
N PRO A 78 -15.63 -0.32 9.27
CA PRO A 78 -16.31 0.28 8.13
C PRO A 78 -15.42 1.21 7.30
N ARG A 79 -14.53 1.93 7.98
CA ARG A 79 -13.60 2.80 7.26
C ARG A 79 -12.63 1.99 6.41
N VAL A 80 -12.14 0.87 6.98
CA VAL A 80 -11.25 -0.03 6.25
C VAL A 80 -11.95 -0.60 5.03
N THR A 81 -13.20 -1.04 5.20
CA THR A 81 -13.99 -1.56 4.09
C THR A 81 -14.12 -0.53 2.97
N GLN A 82 -14.35 0.71 3.34
CA GLN A 82 -14.48 1.80 2.40
C GLN A 82 -13.18 2.02 1.62
N LEU A 83 -12.04 1.97 2.33
CA LEU A 83 -10.75 2.18 1.70
C LEU A 83 -10.37 1.03 0.77
N ILE A 84 -10.70 -0.20 1.16
CA ILE A 84 -10.49 -1.35 0.29
C ILE A 84 -11.32 -1.18 -0.99
N GLY A 85 -12.55 -0.73 -0.83
CA GLY A 85 -13.41 -0.47 -1.99
C GLY A 85 -12.82 0.58 -2.91
N GLU A 86 -12.20 1.60 -2.34
CA GLU A 86 -11.56 2.63 -3.14
C GLU A 86 -10.43 2.04 -3.99
N LEU A 87 -9.64 1.15 -3.41
CA LEU A 87 -8.56 0.50 -4.14
C LEU A 87 -9.11 -0.42 -5.24
N GLU A 88 -10.19 -1.11 -4.93
CA GLU A 88 -10.82 -2.00 -5.91
C GLU A 88 -11.34 -1.19 -7.09
N GLU A 89 -12.01 -0.10 -6.81
CA GLU A 89 -12.53 0.76 -7.85
C GLU A 89 -11.44 1.37 -8.71
N ALA A 90 -10.30 1.66 -8.11
CA ALA A 90 -9.18 2.23 -8.84
C ALA A 90 -8.42 1.18 -9.65
N GLY A 91 -8.80 -0.09 -9.54
CA GLY A 91 -8.11 -1.14 -10.28
C GLY A 91 -6.78 -1.54 -9.69
N LEU A 92 -6.52 -1.14 -8.45
CA LEU A 92 -5.24 -1.42 -7.81
C LEU A 92 -5.26 -2.69 -6.98
N ILE A 93 -6.44 -3.21 -6.70
CA ILE A 93 -6.59 -4.46 -6.01
C ILE A 93 -7.78 -5.18 -6.63
N GLU A 94 -7.66 -6.48 -6.74
CA GLU A 94 -8.73 -7.30 -7.29
C GLU A 94 -9.16 -8.28 -6.23
N ILE A 95 -10.45 -8.42 -6.01
CA ILE A 95 -10.94 -9.29 -4.95
C ILE A 95 -11.78 -10.38 -5.57
N GLU A 96 -11.34 -11.62 -5.37
CA GLU A 96 -12.13 -12.78 -5.77
C GLU A 96 -12.92 -13.21 -4.56
N ARG A 97 -14.23 -13.02 -4.62
CA ARG A 97 -15.13 -13.38 -3.51
C ARG A 97 -15.60 -14.78 -3.75
N ARG A 98 -15.23 -15.68 -2.84
CA ARG A 98 -15.43 -17.09 -3.05
C ARG A 98 -16.65 -17.63 -2.33
N GLY A 99 -17.43 -16.74 -1.73
CA GLY A 99 -18.69 -17.13 -1.15
C GLY A 99 -18.61 -17.47 0.31
N GLN A 100 -19.73 -17.87 0.83
CA GLN A 100 -19.88 -18.08 2.25
C GLN A 100 -18.96 -19.18 2.74
N GLY A 101 -18.31 -18.94 3.85
CA GLY A 101 -17.42 -19.93 4.44
C GLY A 101 -16.05 -20.05 3.80
N LYS A 102 -15.78 -19.23 2.78
CA LYS A 102 -14.48 -19.27 2.13
C LYS A 102 -13.82 -17.90 2.19
N THR A 103 -12.50 -17.89 2.28
CA THR A 103 -11.78 -16.62 2.32
C THR A 103 -11.70 -16.05 0.92
N ASN A 104 -11.77 -14.73 0.86
CA ASN A 104 -11.55 -14.02 -0.39
C ASN A 104 -10.10 -14.10 -0.78
N VAL A 105 -9.84 -13.97 -2.07
CA VAL A 105 -8.47 -13.88 -2.57
C VAL A 105 -8.25 -12.46 -3.06
N TYR A 106 -7.17 -11.85 -2.59
CA TYR A 106 -6.84 -10.47 -2.93
C TYR A 106 -5.60 -10.44 -3.80
N THR A 107 -5.71 -9.79 -4.94
CA THR A 107 -4.57 -9.64 -5.84
C THR A 107 -4.17 -8.18 -5.85
N ILE A 108 -2.91 -7.91 -5.53
CA ILE A 108 -2.38 -6.55 -5.49
C ILE A 108 -1.76 -6.25 -6.85
N LYS A 109 -2.22 -5.18 -7.47
CA LYS A 109 -1.71 -4.78 -8.78
C LYS A 109 -0.61 -3.76 -8.60
N PHE A 110 0.54 -4.02 -9.22
CA PHE A 110 1.67 -3.11 -9.09
C PHE A 110 1.75 -2.09 -10.22
N ARG A 111 0.64 -1.94 -10.96
CA ARG A 111 0.54 -0.91 -11.96
C ARG A 111 -0.93 -0.65 -12.21
N VAL A 112 -1.22 0.55 -12.67
CA VAL A 112 -2.59 0.92 -12.94
C VAL A 112 -3.11 0.08 -14.09
N GLN A 113 -4.29 -0.51 -13.88
CA GLN A 113 -4.92 -1.29 -14.92
C GLN A 113 -5.54 -0.32 -15.91
N ARG A 114 -4.93 -0.13 -17.09
CA ARG A 114 -5.50 0.75 -18.03
C ARG A 114 -6.56 0.06 -18.78
N THR A 115 -7.64 0.70 -18.98
CA THR A 115 -8.62 0.20 -19.86
C THR A 115 -7.97 0.13 -21.15
N PRO A 116 -8.20 -0.87 -21.80
CA PRO A 116 -7.58 -1.01 -23.08
C PRO A 116 -7.97 0.13 -23.87
N ARG A 117 -7.41 0.99 -23.77
CA ARG A 117 -7.71 1.99 -24.39
C ARG A 117 -7.39 1.89 -25.61
N GLY A 118 -7.71 1.87 -25.65
CA GLY A 118 -7.44 1.49 -26.46
C GLY A 118 -7.18 0.64 -26.61
N LYS A 119 -7.15 0.46 -26.20
CA LYS A 119 -6.97 -0.18 -26.04
C LYS A 119 -7.13 -0.25 -26.19
#